data_2b9c829fd061669858ff6ec74aea9a69
#
_entry.id   2b9c829fd061669858ff6ec74aea9a69
#
_cell.length_a   1.000
_cell.length_b   1.000
_cell.length_c   1.000
_cell.angle_alpha   90.00
_cell.angle_beta   90.00
_cell.angle_gamma   90.00
#
_symmetry.space_group_name_H-M   'P 1'
#
loop_
_entity.id
_entity.type
_entity.pdbx_description
1 polymer ?
#
loop_
_entity_poly.entity_id
_entity_poly.type
_entity_poly.pdbx_seq_one_letter_code
_entity_poly.pdbx_strand_id
1 'polypeptide(L)'
;MKKDSKIFVAGNRGLVGSSIVRKLKELGYNNIITRSKAELDLRDQKAVESFFVENKPDYVFLCAAKVGGIGWNAQCPAEFIYDNLQIQNNVIHYSYTNRVKKLLFLGSACIYPKVTPQPIKEHYLMSSELEPTNQSYALAKIAGMRMCQAYAKQYGFNAISVMPANLYGPHDNFNVEQCHVIPALISKFENAKNSNQDSVTCFGDGTPTREFLHVDDLADSCIYLMNNYDDPEHINIGSSSDVTIKELSNMIKDVVGYEGSIIWDINKPNGTPLRKLDTSRLDEMGWKSSINLRDGLEETYNWYIENKDNCRR
;
A
#
# COMPACT_ATOMS: atom_id res chain seq x y z
N MET A 1 12.99 6.73 -16.81
CA MET A 1 12.11 6.11 -17.85
C MET A 1 11.90 7.10 -18.99
N LYS A 2 11.88 6.64 -20.26
CA LYS A 2 11.48 7.47 -21.41
C LYS A 2 9.96 7.50 -21.55
N LYS A 3 9.39 8.56 -22.14
CA LYS A 3 7.92 8.73 -22.24
C LYS A 3 7.24 7.69 -23.11
N ASP A 4 7.95 7.12 -24.09
CA ASP A 4 7.51 6.05 -24.98
C ASP A 4 7.76 4.65 -24.46
N SER A 5 8.41 4.50 -23.30
CA SER A 5 8.71 3.20 -22.68
C SER A 5 7.43 2.43 -22.38
N LYS A 6 7.46 1.13 -22.61
CA LYS A 6 6.36 0.22 -22.31
C LYS A 6 6.36 -0.11 -20.81
N ILE A 7 5.33 0.32 -20.09
CA ILE A 7 5.24 0.23 -18.63
C ILE A 7 4.08 -0.68 -18.23
N PHE A 8 4.37 -1.78 -17.56
CA PHE A 8 3.33 -2.65 -16.98
C PHE A 8 3.05 -2.25 -15.53
N VAL A 9 1.78 -1.94 -15.23
CA VAL A 9 1.31 -1.70 -13.86
C VAL A 9 0.43 -2.87 -13.42
N ALA A 10 1.02 -3.80 -12.69
CA ALA A 10 0.33 -4.94 -12.10
C ALA A 10 -0.49 -4.49 -10.89
N GLY A 11 -1.80 -4.74 -10.89
CA GLY A 11 -2.72 -4.30 -9.85
C GLY A 11 -3.34 -2.92 -10.07
N ASN A 12 -3.50 -2.50 -11.32
CA ASN A 12 -3.99 -1.19 -11.78
C ASN A 12 -5.38 -0.78 -11.27
N ARG A 13 -6.20 -1.71 -10.75
CA ARG A 13 -7.52 -1.42 -10.18
C ARG A 13 -7.51 -1.22 -8.66
N GLY A 14 -6.37 -1.44 -8.01
CA GLY A 14 -6.19 -1.23 -6.57
C GLY A 14 -5.83 0.21 -6.24
N LEU A 15 -5.83 0.55 -4.95
CA LEU A 15 -5.46 1.84 -4.39
C LEU A 15 -4.17 2.37 -5.05
N VAL A 16 -3.06 1.66 -4.92
CA VAL A 16 -1.74 2.12 -5.41
C VAL A 16 -1.63 2.05 -6.94
N GLY A 17 -2.03 0.92 -7.56
CA GLY A 17 -1.86 0.76 -9.00
C GLY A 17 -2.68 1.75 -9.81
N SER A 18 -3.88 2.12 -9.36
CA SER A 18 -4.71 3.13 -10.03
C SER A 18 -4.07 4.52 -9.95
N SER A 19 -3.50 4.88 -8.80
CA SER A 19 -2.79 6.15 -8.61
C SER A 19 -1.53 6.23 -9.48
N ILE A 20 -0.72 5.17 -9.52
CA ILE A 20 0.45 5.11 -10.42
C ILE A 20 0.03 5.29 -11.89
N VAL A 21 -1.06 4.65 -12.33
CA VAL A 21 -1.56 4.82 -13.71
C VAL A 21 -1.98 6.26 -13.98
N ARG A 22 -2.71 6.90 -13.04
CA ARG A 22 -3.10 8.32 -13.17
C ARG A 22 -1.87 9.20 -13.27
N LYS A 23 -0.92 9.06 -12.35
CA LYS A 23 0.31 9.87 -12.29
C LYS A 23 1.19 9.66 -13.51
N LEU A 24 1.36 8.44 -14.00
CA LEU A 24 2.09 8.18 -15.24
C LEU A 24 1.46 8.90 -16.45
N LYS A 25 0.12 8.88 -16.58
CA LYS A 25 -0.60 9.58 -17.64
C LYS A 25 -0.43 11.09 -17.53
N GLU A 26 -0.58 11.66 -16.33
CA GLU A 26 -0.36 13.08 -16.04
C GLU A 26 1.07 13.52 -16.46
N LEU A 27 2.06 12.69 -16.19
CA LEU A 27 3.44 12.92 -16.58
C LEU A 27 3.72 12.64 -18.08
N GLY A 28 2.74 12.29 -18.89
CA GLY A 28 2.86 12.11 -20.32
C GLY A 28 3.46 10.76 -20.75
N TYR A 29 3.40 9.72 -19.92
CA TYR A 29 3.71 8.35 -20.33
C TYR A 29 2.48 7.75 -21.03
N ASN A 30 2.61 7.35 -22.29
CA ASN A 30 1.48 6.96 -23.12
C ASN A 30 1.39 5.45 -23.40
N ASN A 31 2.44 4.68 -23.09
CA ASN A 31 2.51 3.25 -23.36
C ASN A 31 2.38 2.42 -22.09
N ILE A 32 1.23 2.55 -21.43
CA ILE A 32 0.93 1.89 -20.15
C ILE A 32 0.11 0.64 -20.42
N ILE A 33 0.64 -0.52 -20.00
CA ILE A 33 -0.05 -1.81 -20.05
C ILE A 33 -0.71 -2.07 -18.69
N THR A 34 -1.99 -2.42 -18.73
CA THR A 34 -2.75 -2.84 -17.55
C THR A 34 -3.54 -4.10 -17.87
N ARG A 35 -3.78 -4.95 -16.89
CA ARG A 35 -4.66 -6.12 -16.99
C ARG A 35 -5.48 -6.25 -15.71
N SER A 36 -6.75 -6.56 -15.85
CA SER A 36 -7.58 -6.98 -14.73
C SER A 36 -7.21 -8.42 -14.33
N LYS A 37 -7.61 -8.83 -13.11
CA LYS A 37 -7.41 -10.22 -12.66
C LYS A 37 -8.09 -11.25 -13.57
N ALA A 38 -9.22 -10.89 -14.19
CA ALA A 38 -9.93 -11.77 -15.13
C ALA A 38 -9.18 -11.94 -16.46
N GLU A 39 -8.41 -10.93 -16.90
CA GLU A 39 -7.60 -10.98 -18.12
C GLU A 39 -6.23 -11.62 -17.87
N LEU A 40 -5.66 -11.45 -16.66
CA LEU A 40 -4.37 -11.99 -16.27
C LEU A 40 -4.36 -12.26 -14.75
N ASP A 41 -4.61 -13.51 -14.35
CA ASP A 41 -4.37 -13.92 -12.96
C ASP A 41 -2.87 -14.10 -12.74
N LEU A 42 -2.26 -13.20 -11.98
CA LEU A 42 -0.82 -13.22 -11.72
C LEU A 42 -0.35 -14.42 -10.90
N ARG A 43 -1.28 -15.24 -10.38
CA ARG A 43 -0.97 -16.51 -9.71
C ARG A 43 -0.77 -17.65 -10.72
N ASP A 44 -1.29 -17.52 -11.92
CA ASP A 44 -1.09 -18.47 -13.01
C ASP A 44 0.25 -18.23 -13.68
N GLN A 45 1.20 -19.11 -13.41
CA GLN A 45 2.56 -19.01 -13.91
C GLN A 45 2.62 -18.98 -15.45
N LYS A 46 1.84 -19.84 -16.13
CA LYS A 46 1.84 -19.93 -17.59
C LYS A 46 1.25 -18.69 -18.23
N ALA A 47 0.16 -18.18 -17.67
CA ALA A 47 -0.46 -16.95 -18.15
C ALA A 47 0.49 -15.76 -18.01
N VAL A 48 1.22 -15.65 -16.89
CA VAL A 48 2.21 -14.58 -16.67
C VAL A 48 3.38 -14.73 -17.62
N GLU A 49 3.91 -15.95 -17.82
CA GLU A 49 4.98 -16.21 -18.80
C GLU A 49 4.59 -15.73 -20.20
N SER A 50 3.44 -16.20 -20.72
CA SER A 50 2.93 -15.81 -22.02
C SER A 50 2.77 -14.29 -22.15
N PHE A 51 2.20 -13.65 -21.11
CA PHE A 51 2.03 -12.20 -21.08
C PHE A 51 3.37 -11.45 -21.24
N PHE A 52 4.42 -11.85 -20.51
CA PHE A 52 5.72 -11.19 -20.61
C PHE A 52 6.40 -11.42 -21.95
N VAL A 53 6.31 -12.64 -22.52
CA VAL A 53 6.85 -12.96 -23.85
C VAL A 53 6.19 -12.13 -24.95
N GLU A 54 4.88 -11.96 -24.88
CA GLU A 54 4.09 -11.22 -25.89
C GLU A 54 4.26 -9.70 -25.77
N ASN A 55 4.17 -9.19 -24.52
CA ASN A 55 4.10 -7.75 -24.28
C ASN A 55 5.47 -7.08 -24.11
N LYS A 56 6.48 -7.79 -23.60
CA LYS A 56 7.86 -7.31 -23.39
C LYS A 56 7.92 -5.91 -22.76
N PRO A 57 7.40 -5.70 -21.54
CA PRO A 57 7.45 -4.40 -20.89
C PRO A 57 8.90 -3.98 -20.58
N ASP A 58 9.20 -2.68 -20.73
CA ASP A 58 10.49 -2.11 -20.35
C ASP A 58 10.60 -1.93 -18.81
N TYR A 59 9.49 -1.55 -18.18
CA TYR A 59 9.40 -1.28 -16.74
C TYR A 59 8.16 -1.93 -16.13
N VAL A 60 8.29 -2.36 -14.87
CA VAL A 60 7.20 -3.03 -14.15
C VAL A 60 7.01 -2.37 -12.79
N PHE A 61 5.78 -1.96 -12.49
CA PHE A 61 5.33 -1.64 -11.13
C PHE A 61 4.49 -2.80 -10.60
N LEU A 62 5.03 -3.55 -9.65
CA LEU A 62 4.34 -4.68 -9.01
C LEU A 62 3.61 -4.21 -7.77
N CYS A 63 2.38 -3.72 -7.96
CA CYS A 63 1.46 -3.28 -6.89
C CYS A 63 0.41 -4.34 -6.54
N ALA A 64 0.26 -5.37 -7.38
CA ALA A 64 -0.71 -6.44 -7.16
C ALA A 64 -0.36 -7.25 -5.91
N ALA A 65 -1.33 -7.37 -5.02
CA ALA A 65 -1.23 -8.17 -3.80
C ALA A 65 -2.62 -8.49 -3.25
N LYS A 66 -2.73 -9.56 -2.46
CA LYS A 66 -3.85 -9.76 -1.54
C LYS A 66 -3.56 -8.96 -0.28
N VAL A 67 -4.35 -7.92 -0.03
CA VAL A 67 -4.16 -6.95 1.07
C VAL A 67 -5.47 -6.79 1.84
N GLY A 68 -5.40 -6.60 3.14
CA GLY A 68 -6.57 -6.37 3.97
C GLY A 68 -6.21 -5.96 5.40
N GLY A 69 -7.23 -5.56 6.15
CA GLY A 69 -7.12 -5.19 7.55
C GLY A 69 -6.68 -6.34 8.46
N ILE A 70 -6.42 -6.02 9.72
CA ILE A 70 -5.94 -6.97 10.74
C ILE A 70 -6.87 -8.18 10.89
N GLY A 71 -8.19 -7.95 10.92
CA GLY A 71 -9.18 -9.01 11.07
C GLY A 71 -9.13 -10.03 9.93
N TRP A 72 -9.09 -9.56 8.69
CA TRP A 72 -9.05 -10.43 7.52
C TRP A 72 -7.72 -11.18 7.40
N ASN A 73 -6.61 -10.53 7.71
CA ASN A 73 -5.29 -11.19 7.79
C ASN A 73 -5.30 -12.36 8.79
N ALA A 74 -5.87 -12.14 9.98
CA ALA A 74 -5.96 -13.17 11.01
C ALA A 74 -6.89 -14.34 10.64
N GLN A 75 -7.95 -14.08 9.87
CA GLN A 75 -8.91 -15.09 9.43
C GLN A 75 -8.43 -15.96 8.27
N CYS A 76 -7.65 -15.39 7.33
CA CYS A 76 -7.26 -16.03 6.09
C CYS A 76 -5.72 -16.12 5.89
N PRO A 77 -4.91 -16.50 6.90
CA PRO A 77 -3.46 -16.43 6.82
C PRO A 77 -2.85 -17.25 5.68
N ALA A 78 -3.40 -18.42 5.38
CA ALA A 78 -2.94 -19.29 4.29
C ALA A 78 -3.11 -18.64 2.90
N GLU A 79 -4.24 -17.97 2.68
CA GLU A 79 -4.48 -17.27 1.43
C GLU A 79 -3.58 -16.04 1.27
N PHE A 80 -3.33 -15.30 2.37
CA PHE A 80 -2.44 -14.14 2.33
C PHE A 80 -1.01 -14.51 1.99
N ILE A 81 -0.47 -15.59 2.54
CA ILE A 81 0.89 -16.01 2.19
C ILE A 81 0.94 -16.62 0.80
N TYR A 82 0.02 -17.54 0.46
CA TYR A 82 0.03 -18.26 -0.81
C TYR A 82 -0.16 -17.33 -2.01
N ASP A 83 -1.24 -16.55 -2.02
CA ASP A 83 -1.57 -15.67 -3.14
C ASP A 83 -0.46 -14.65 -3.39
N ASN A 84 0.08 -14.03 -2.33
CA ASN A 84 1.15 -13.06 -2.49
C ASN A 84 2.47 -13.68 -2.97
N LEU A 85 2.85 -14.86 -2.48
CA LEU A 85 4.02 -15.57 -2.97
C LEU A 85 3.88 -15.93 -4.45
N GLN A 86 2.73 -16.45 -4.88
CA GLN A 86 2.51 -16.78 -6.29
C GLN A 86 2.60 -15.55 -7.20
N ILE A 87 1.91 -14.46 -6.85
CA ILE A 87 1.93 -13.22 -7.61
C ILE A 87 3.35 -12.70 -7.79
N GLN A 88 4.07 -12.53 -6.69
CA GLN A 88 5.40 -11.91 -6.72
C GLN A 88 6.46 -12.80 -7.37
N ASN A 89 6.44 -14.11 -7.10
CA ASN A 89 7.37 -15.05 -7.71
C ASN A 89 7.25 -15.04 -9.24
N ASN A 90 6.02 -15.10 -9.75
CA ASN A 90 5.79 -15.07 -11.20
C ASN A 90 6.23 -13.74 -11.81
N VAL A 91 5.78 -12.61 -11.27
CA VAL A 91 6.08 -11.31 -11.88
C VAL A 91 7.57 -10.97 -11.80
N ILE A 92 8.24 -11.20 -10.67
CA ILE A 92 9.68 -10.92 -10.53
C ILE A 92 10.49 -11.82 -11.46
N HIS A 93 10.20 -13.13 -11.48
CA HIS A 93 10.93 -14.08 -12.32
C HIS A 93 10.80 -13.77 -13.81
N TYR A 94 9.56 -13.58 -14.31
CA TYR A 94 9.33 -13.31 -15.71
C TYR A 94 9.74 -11.91 -16.14
N SER A 95 9.81 -10.94 -15.23
CA SER A 95 10.45 -9.66 -15.49
C SER A 95 11.94 -9.83 -15.80
N TYR A 96 12.66 -10.63 -15.01
CA TYR A 96 14.07 -10.93 -15.25
C TYR A 96 14.29 -11.70 -16.56
N THR A 97 13.58 -12.83 -16.77
CA THR A 97 13.79 -13.69 -17.94
C THR A 97 13.44 -12.99 -19.27
N ASN A 98 12.51 -12.02 -19.24
CA ASN A 98 12.13 -11.21 -20.41
C ASN A 98 12.86 -9.86 -20.47
N ARG A 99 13.95 -9.68 -19.71
CA ARG A 99 14.86 -8.53 -19.78
C ARG A 99 14.17 -7.18 -19.53
N VAL A 100 13.21 -7.15 -18.58
CA VAL A 100 12.67 -5.89 -18.05
C VAL A 100 13.83 -5.05 -17.53
N LYS A 101 13.88 -3.78 -17.93
CA LYS A 101 14.98 -2.86 -17.56
C LYS A 101 15.01 -2.56 -16.07
N LYS A 102 13.83 -2.40 -15.45
CA LYS A 102 13.70 -2.17 -14.01
C LYS A 102 12.32 -2.57 -13.50
N LEU A 103 12.30 -3.17 -12.31
CA LEU A 103 11.09 -3.54 -11.59
C LEU A 103 11.05 -2.80 -10.25
N LEU A 104 9.87 -2.24 -9.89
CA LEU A 104 9.57 -1.77 -8.55
C LEU A 104 8.61 -2.76 -7.87
N PHE A 105 9.07 -3.33 -6.77
CA PHE A 105 8.27 -4.18 -5.89
C PHE A 105 7.67 -3.35 -4.76
N LEU A 106 6.33 -3.32 -4.69
CA LEU A 106 5.62 -2.68 -3.59
C LEU A 106 5.57 -3.62 -2.38
N GLY A 107 6.40 -3.32 -1.39
CA GLY A 107 6.42 -3.96 -0.08
C GLY A 107 5.34 -3.42 0.85
N SER A 108 5.65 -3.39 2.14
CA SER A 108 4.78 -2.85 3.20
C SER A 108 5.58 -2.63 4.48
N ALA A 109 5.25 -1.62 5.28
CA ALA A 109 5.79 -1.44 6.63
C ALA A 109 5.48 -2.61 7.58
N CYS A 110 4.54 -3.49 7.24
CA CYS A 110 4.25 -4.71 8.01
C CYS A 110 5.43 -5.69 8.14
N ILE A 111 6.45 -5.56 7.27
CA ILE A 111 7.66 -6.40 7.33
C ILE A 111 8.53 -6.15 8.56
N TYR A 112 8.38 -5.00 9.21
CA TYR A 112 9.18 -4.66 10.38
C TYR A 112 8.65 -5.33 11.64
N PRO A 113 9.53 -5.63 12.61
CA PRO A 113 9.15 -6.26 13.86
C PRO A 113 8.02 -5.54 14.59
N LYS A 114 7.24 -6.30 15.37
CA LYS A 114 6.20 -5.75 16.25
C LYS A 114 6.76 -4.74 17.23
N VAL A 115 7.87 -5.11 17.87
CA VAL A 115 8.61 -4.26 18.82
C VAL A 115 9.92 -3.87 18.18
N THR A 116 10.09 -2.58 17.90
CA THR A 116 11.29 -2.03 17.27
C THR A 116 11.44 -0.55 17.67
N PRO A 117 12.68 -0.01 17.70
CA PRO A 117 12.88 1.42 17.92
C PRO A 117 12.13 2.27 16.89
N GLN A 118 11.77 3.50 17.30
CA GLN A 118 11.04 4.44 16.45
C GLN A 118 11.87 5.73 16.27
N PRO A 119 11.85 6.35 15.09
CA PRO A 119 11.23 5.87 13.85
C PRO A 119 11.90 4.61 13.30
N ILE A 120 11.16 3.79 12.54
CA ILE A 120 11.60 2.49 12.04
C ILE A 120 12.56 2.66 10.87
N LYS A 121 13.81 2.26 11.04
CA LYS A 121 14.84 2.26 9.99
C LYS A 121 14.85 0.94 9.21
N GLU A 122 15.30 1.00 7.96
CA GLU A 122 15.32 -0.16 7.07
C GLU A 122 16.11 -1.36 7.66
N HIS A 123 17.22 -1.10 8.33
CA HIS A 123 18.05 -2.14 8.92
C HIS A 123 17.48 -2.83 10.16
N TYR A 124 16.30 -2.37 10.66
CA TYR A 124 15.58 -3.07 11.73
C TYR A 124 14.81 -4.29 11.24
N LEU A 125 14.78 -4.52 9.93
CA LEU A 125 14.15 -5.70 9.35
C LEU A 125 14.73 -7.00 9.96
N MET A 126 13.82 -7.89 10.40
CA MET A 126 14.15 -9.19 11.01
C MET A 126 14.96 -9.12 12.32
N SER A 127 14.98 -7.99 13.00
CA SER A 127 15.67 -7.84 14.30
C SER A 127 14.87 -8.43 15.48
N SER A 128 13.59 -8.71 15.32
CA SER A 128 12.70 -9.32 16.32
C SER A 128 11.47 -9.94 15.63
N GLU A 129 10.52 -10.45 16.42
CA GLU A 129 9.31 -11.10 15.96
C GLU A 129 8.36 -10.15 15.20
N LEU A 130 7.71 -10.69 14.19
CA LEU A 130 6.66 -9.98 13.44
C LEU A 130 5.36 -9.88 14.26
N GLU A 131 4.47 -8.97 13.84
CA GLU A 131 3.11 -8.90 14.40
C GLU A 131 2.33 -10.17 14.04
N PRO A 132 1.88 -10.99 15.02
CA PRO A 132 1.26 -12.28 14.73
C PRO A 132 0.02 -12.21 13.86
N THR A 133 -0.76 -11.14 13.96
CA THR A 133 -2.04 -11.00 13.24
C THR A 133 -1.88 -10.86 11.73
N ASN A 134 -0.72 -10.39 11.24
CA ASN A 134 -0.43 -10.23 9.82
C ASN A 134 0.88 -10.89 9.38
N GLN A 135 1.41 -11.81 10.20
CA GLN A 135 2.70 -12.46 9.97
C GLN A 135 2.80 -13.14 8.59
N SER A 136 1.73 -13.80 8.15
CA SER A 136 1.68 -14.49 6.86
C SER A 136 1.85 -13.52 5.68
N TYR A 137 1.20 -12.38 5.73
CA TYR A 137 1.37 -11.30 4.75
C TYR A 137 2.78 -10.70 4.80
N ALA A 138 3.27 -10.40 6.01
CA ALA A 138 4.59 -9.82 6.22
C ALA A 138 5.70 -10.76 5.68
N LEU A 139 5.63 -12.06 5.97
CA LEU A 139 6.58 -13.06 5.45
C LEU A 139 6.57 -13.12 3.91
N ALA A 140 5.39 -13.08 3.29
CA ALA A 140 5.32 -13.03 1.83
C ALA A 140 6.00 -11.76 1.29
N LYS A 141 5.77 -10.59 1.89
CA LYS A 141 6.41 -9.34 1.46
C LYS A 141 7.92 -9.32 1.69
N ILE A 142 8.40 -9.89 2.80
CA ILE A 142 9.85 -10.10 3.04
C ILE A 142 10.44 -11.00 1.95
N ALA A 143 9.78 -12.11 1.63
CA ALA A 143 10.25 -13.03 0.59
C ALA A 143 10.37 -12.36 -0.79
N GLY A 144 9.38 -11.54 -1.20
CA GLY A 144 9.43 -10.80 -2.46
C GLY A 144 10.56 -9.78 -2.53
N MET A 145 10.75 -9.02 -1.46
CA MET A 145 11.86 -8.09 -1.34
C MET A 145 13.22 -8.82 -1.41
N ARG A 146 13.39 -9.91 -0.65
CA ARG A 146 14.62 -10.73 -0.69
C ARG A 146 14.84 -11.38 -2.05
N MET A 147 13.77 -11.74 -2.76
CA MET A 147 13.88 -12.22 -4.14
C MET A 147 14.41 -11.12 -5.07
N CYS A 148 13.92 -9.89 -4.97
CA CYS A 148 14.47 -8.75 -5.73
C CYS A 148 15.97 -8.57 -5.45
N GLN A 149 16.39 -8.57 -4.18
CA GLN A 149 17.80 -8.46 -3.78
C GLN A 149 18.64 -9.62 -4.30
N ALA A 150 18.13 -10.85 -4.25
CA ALA A 150 18.85 -12.04 -4.75
C ALA A 150 19.05 -11.97 -6.26
N TYR A 151 18.04 -11.55 -7.02
CA TYR A 151 18.15 -11.37 -8.47
C TYR A 151 19.08 -10.22 -8.86
N ALA A 152 19.08 -9.14 -8.09
CA ALA A 152 20.04 -8.05 -8.28
C ALA A 152 21.48 -8.54 -8.05
N LYS A 153 21.72 -9.26 -6.95
CA LYS A 153 23.06 -9.79 -6.60
C LYS A 153 23.58 -10.83 -7.59
N GLN A 154 22.73 -11.77 -7.99
CA GLN A 154 23.15 -12.91 -8.82
C GLN A 154 23.22 -12.58 -10.31
N TYR A 155 22.28 -11.77 -10.79
CA TYR A 155 22.07 -11.55 -12.22
C TYR A 155 22.22 -10.09 -12.66
N GLY A 156 22.44 -9.16 -11.73
CA GLY A 156 22.46 -7.73 -12.04
C GLY A 156 21.09 -7.17 -12.44
N PHE A 157 20.00 -7.86 -12.09
CA PHE A 157 18.67 -7.40 -12.42
C PHE A 157 18.28 -6.19 -11.57
N ASN A 158 17.95 -5.07 -12.22
CA ASN A 158 17.55 -3.84 -11.52
C ASN A 158 16.13 -4.00 -10.96
N ALA A 159 16.04 -4.41 -9.70
CA ALA A 159 14.80 -4.57 -8.97
C ALA A 159 14.88 -3.84 -7.64
N ILE A 160 14.08 -2.80 -7.48
CA ILE A 160 13.99 -2.00 -6.25
C ILE A 160 12.76 -2.37 -5.43
N SER A 161 12.85 -2.21 -4.11
CA SER A 161 11.75 -2.51 -3.19
C SER A 161 11.44 -1.31 -2.31
N VAL A 162 10.16 -0.95 -2.22
CA VAL A 162 9.68 0.22 -1.45
C VAL A 162 8.75 -0.22 -0.33
N MET A 163 8.89 0.39 0.85
CA MET A 163 8.12 0.06 2.05
C MET A 163 7.28 1.26 2.48
N PRO A 164 6.02 1.35 2.01
CA PRO A 164 5.17 2.47 2.36
C PRO A 164 4.61 2.36 3.78
N ALA A 165 4.35 3.52 4.40
CA ALA A 165 3.52 3.69 5.59
C ALA A 165 2.06 3.27 5.32
N ASN A 166 1.13 3.52 6.27
CA ASN A 166 -0.28 3.21 6.04
C ASN A 166 -0.85 4.11 4.94
N LEU A 167 -1.40 3.48 3.92
CA LEU A 167 -1.91 4.16 2.73
C LEU A 167 -3.41 4.44 2.85
N TYR A 168 -3.84 5.52 2.22
CA TYR A 168 -5.24 5.89 2.05
C TYR A 168 -5.43 6.74 0.78
N GLY A 169 -6.65 6.84 0.29
CA GLY A 169 -6.96 7.66 -0.88
C GLY A 169 -8.05 7.08 -1.77
N PRO A 170 -8.29 7.68 -2.95
CA PRO A 170 -9.20 7.17 -3.96
C PRO A 170 -8.92 5.73 -4.38
N HIS A 171 -9.96 4.95 -4.66
CA HIS A 171 -9.91 3.53 -5.00
C HIS A 171 -9.49 2.58 -3.87
N ASP A 172 -9.52 3.01 -2.60
CA ASP A 172 -9.33 2.12 -1.47
C ASP A 172 -10.48 1.09 -1.34
N ASN A 173 -10.32 0.14 -0.44
CA ASN A 173 -11.34 -0.83 -0.10
C ASN A 173 -12.18 -0.30 1.07
N PHE A 174 -13.47 -0.07 0.87
CA PHE A 174 -14.40 0.43 1.89
C PHE A 174 -15.26 -0.67 2.53
N ASN A 175 -14.96 -1.95 2.26
CA ASN A 175 -15.59 -3.07 2.96
C ASN A 175 -15.16 -3.07 4.43
N VAL A 176 -16.10 -2.82 5.35
CA VAL A 176 -15.83 -2.60 6.77
C VAL A 176 -15.16 -3.79 7.46
N GLU A 177 -15.38 -5.01 6.95
CA GLU A 177 -14.79 -6.24 7.49
C GLU A 177 -13.33 -6.46 7.03
N GLN A 178 -12.96 -5.86 5.92
CA GLN A 178 -11.69 -6.14 5.23
C GLN A 178 -10.75 -4.92 5.11
N CYS A 179 -11.27 -3.71 5.29
CA CYS A 179 -10.55 -2.47 5.02
C CYS A 179 -9.61 -2.03 6.16
N HIS A 180 -8.80 -1.04 5.85
CA HIS A 180 -7.96 -0.33 6.82
C HIS A 180 -8.76 0.72 7.60
N VAL A 181 -8.11 1.36 8.58
CA VAL A 181 -8.76 2.24 9.56
C VAL A 181 -9.44 3.46 8.92
N ILE A 182 -8.82 4.15 7.96
CA ILE A 182 -9.40 5.35 7.33
C ILE A 182 -10.68 5.02 6.55
N PRO A 183 -10.69 4.08 5.59
CA PRO A 183 -11.94 3.75 4.89
C PRO A 183 -12.99 3.14 5.81
N ALA A 184 -12.60 2.43 6.88
CA ALA A 184 -13.55 1.94 7.90
C ALA A 184 -14.24 3.08 8.65
N LEU A 185 -13.49 4.09 9.08
CA LEU A 185 -14.03 5.25 9.80
C LEU A 185 -14.92 6.10 8.88
N ILE A 186 -14.49 6.37 7.64
CA ILE A 186 -15.29 7.07 6.64
C ILE A 186 -16.64 6.37 6.44
N SER A 187 -16.61 5.05 6.19
CA SER A 187 -17.85 4.27 5.99
C SER A 187 -18.75 4.28 7.23
N LYS A 188 -18.17 4.15 8.43
CA LYS A 188 -18.92 4.17 9.69
C LYS A 188 -19.60 5.51 9.95
N PHE A 189 -18.86 6.61 9.85
CA PHE A 189 -19.43 7.95 10.10
C PHE A 189 -20.45 8.34 9.04
N GLU A 190 -20.20 8.01 7.76
CA GLU A 190 -21.17 8.27 6.69
C GLU A 190 -22.47 7.48 6.89
N ASN A 191 -22.37 6.19 7.27
CA ASN A 191 -23.56 5.39 7.56
C ASN A 191 -24.33 5.91 8.79
N ALA A 192 -23.62 6.30 9.85
CA ALA A 192 -24.22 6.86 11.06
C ALA A 192 -24.92 8.21 10.78
N LYS A 193 -24.29 9.08 9.97
CA LYS A 193 -24.88 10.33 9.51
C LYS A 193 -26.18 10.10 8.73
N ASN A 194 -26.16 9.19 7.75
CA ASN A 194 -27.33 8.89 6.93
C ASN A 194 -28.46 8.20 7.70
N SER A 195 -28.14 7.52 8.80
CA SER A 195 -29.10 6.81 9.65
C SER A 195 -29.49 7.62 10.90
N ASN A 196 -29.03 8.88 11.03
CA ASN A 196 -29.23 9.74 12.19
C ASN A 196 -28.91 9.06 13.52
N GLN A 197 -27.77 8.33 13.59
CA GLN A 197 -27.32 7.68 14.83
C GLN A 197 -26.65 8.71 15.73
N ASP A 198 -26.91 8.63 17.04
CA ASP A 198 -26.33 9.55 18.04
C ASP A 198 -24.86 9.27 18.33
N SER A 199 -24.37 8.07 18.02
CA SER A 199 -22.98 7.68 18.30
C SER A 199 -22.43 6.61 17.34
N VAL A 200 -21.09 6.61 17.19
CA VAL A 200 -20.32 5.59 16.48
C VAL A 200 -19.30 4.97 17.43
N THR A 201 -19.27 3.64 17.49
CA THR A 201 -18.29 2.91 18.31
C THR A 201 -17.00 2.68 17.53
N CYS A 202 -15.88 3.16 18.08
CA CYS A 202 -14.52 2.91 17.65
C CYS A 202 -13.81 1.94 18.60
N PHE A 203 -12.88 1.12 18.07
CA PHE A 203 -12.16 0.13 18.87
C PHE A 203 -11.00 0.75 19.66
N GLY A 204 -10.72 0.20 20.85
CA GLY A 204 -9.65 0.63 21.74
C GLY A 204 -9.97 1.93 22.46
N ASP A 205 -8.94 2.71 22.78
CA ASP A 205 -9.03 4.00 23.48
C ASP A 205 -8.61 5.21 22.61
N GLY A 206 -8.17 4.93 21.36
CA GLY A 206 -7.74 5.94 20.41
C GLY A 206 -6.31 6.49 20.63
N THR A 207 -5.56 5.97 21.60
CA THR A 207 -4.19 6.45 21.91
C THR A 207 -3.10 6.03 20.90
N PRO A 208 -3.19 4.88 20.18
CA PRO A 208 -2.15 4.51 19.25
C PRO A 208 -1.91 5.57 18.17
N THR A 209 -0.62 5.78 17.86
CA THR A 209 -0.18 6.74 16.85
C THR A 209 0.23 6.03 15.58
N ARG A 210 -0.21 6.57 14.44
CA ARG A 210 0.07 6.05 13.10
C ARG A 210 0.48 7.14 12.14
N GLU A 211 1.34 6.76 11.22
CA GLU A 211 1.69 7.55 10.06
C GLU A 211 0.78 7.14 8.89
N PHE A 212 0.24 8.11 8.16
CA PHE A 212 -0.60 7.92 6.98
C PHE A 212 -0.03 8.67 5.79
N LEU A 213 0.05 7.99 4.66
CA LEU A 213 0.55 8.56 3.40
C LEU A 213 -0.55 8.50 2.34
N HIS A 214 -0.83 9.64 1.71
CA HIS A 214 -1.78 9.68 0.60
C HIS A 214 -1.26 8.87 -0.59
N VAL A 215 -2.14 8.16 -1.26
CA VAL A 215 -1.76 7.25 -2.35
C VAL A 215 -1.13 7.97 -3.55
N ASP A 216 -1.49 9.23 -3.79
CA ASP A 216 -0.92 9.99 -4.90
C ASP A 216 0.50 10.47 -4.61
N ASP A 217 0.84 10.78 -3.34
CA ASP A 217 2.23 10.96 -2.91
C ASP A 217 3.03 9.66 -3.06
N LEU A 218 2.45 8.51 -2.68
CA LEU A 218 3.12 7.23 -2.93
C LEU A 218 3.37 6.99 -4.42
N ALA A 219 2.41 7.27 -5.29
CA ALA A 219 2.57 7.09 -6.73
C ALA A 219 3.68 7.98 -7.29
N ASP A 220 3.74 9.23 -6.83
CA ASP A 220 4.79 10.18 -7.19
C ASP A 220 6.16 9.67 -6.72
N SER A 221 6.29 9.22 -5.45
CA SER A 221 7.54 8.65 -4.93
C SER A 221 7.97 7.39 -5.69
N CYS A 222 7.04 6.51 -6.04
CA CYS A 222 7.34 5.29 -6.81
C CYS A 222 7.91 5.64 -8.20
N ILE A 223 7.35 6.65 -8.88
CA ILE A 223 7.85 7.10 -10.18
C ILE A 223 9.20 7.83 -10.03
N TYR A 224 9.36 8.62 -8.96
CA TYR A 224 10.63 9.24 -8.62
C TYR A 224 11.73 8.19 -8.41
N LEU A 225 11.48 7.18 -7.58
CA LEU A 225 12.43 6.09 -7.29
C LEU A 225 12.69 5.21 -8.52
N MET A 226 11.70 5.00 -9.38
CA MET A 226 11.89 4.29 -10.63
C MET A 226 12.90 4.99 -11.55
N ASN A 227 13.03 6.32 -11.44
CA ASN A 227 13.96 7.12 -12.24
C ASN A 227 15.32 7.37 -11.56
N ASN A 228 15.39 7.35 -10.23
CA ASN A 228 16.53 7.90 -9.49
C ASN A 228 17.17 6.94 -8.46
N TYR A 229 16.64 5.72 -8.25
CA TYR A 229 17.11 4.80 -7.22
C TYR A 229 17.38 3.42 -7.82
N ASP A 230 18.64 2.97 -7.81
CA ASP A 230 19.06 1.69 -8.40
C ASP A 230 19.67 0.73 -7.36
N ASP A 231 19.64 1.09 -6.06
CA ASP A 231 20.14 0.27 -4.98
C ASP A 231 19.15 -0.89 -4.69
N PRO A 232 19.61 -2.15 -4.55
CA PRO A 232 18.75 -3.27 -4.18
C PRO A 232 18.26 -3.22 -2.72
N GLU A 233 18.87 -2.40 -1.85
CA GLU A 233 18.35 -2.17 -0.51
C GLU A 233 16.98 -1.52 -0.57
N HIS A 234 16.05 -2.02 0.25
CA HIS A 234 14.70 -1.45 0.30
C HIS A 234 14.70 -0.06 0.93
N ILE A 235 13.74 0.76 0.56
CA ILE A 235 13.62 2.14 1.02
C ILE A 235 12.23 2.40 1.60
N ASN A 236 12.18 3.08 2.75
CA ASN A 236 10.95 3.51 3.40
C ASN A 236 10.33 4.73 2.69
N ILE A 237 8.99 4.73 2.61
CA ILE A 237 8.23 5.87 2.10
C ILE A 237 7.14 6.22 3.13
N GLY A 238 7.20 7.43 3.66
CA GLY A 238 6.25 7.94 4.65
C GLY A 238 5.91 9.41 4.42
N SER A 239 5.00 9.93 5.25
CA SER A 239 4.58 11.33 5.22
C SER A 239 5.38 12.21 6.19
N SER A 240 6.23 11.61 7.00
CA SER A 240 6.96 12.27 8.11
C SER A 240 6.05 12.85 9.21
N SER A 241 4.74 12.70 9.10
CA SER A 241 3.75 13.15 10.08
C SER A 241 2.96 11.96 10.64
N ASP A 242 2.60 12.05 11.90
CA ASP A 242 1.86 11.01 12.60
C ASP A 242 0.74 11.62 13.44
N VAL A 243 -0.34 10.87 13.61
CA VAL A 243 -1.51 11.27 14.39
C VAL A 243 -2.00 10.11 15.25
N THR A 244 -2.62 10.42 16.39
CA THR A 244 -3.33 9.42 17.17
C THR A 244 -4.59 8.97 16.44
N ILE A 245 -5.05 7.73 16.70
CA ILE A 245 -6.33 7.25 16.16
C ILE A 245 -7.50 8.13 16.63
N LYS A 246 -7.40 8.74 17.82
CA LYS A 246 -8.40 9.69 18.32
C LYS A 246 -8.45 10.98 17.50
N GLU A 247 -7.30 11.58 17.21
CA GLU A 247 -7.22 12.77 16.34
C GLU A 247 -7.70 12.46 14.93
N LEU A 248 -7.27 11.33 14.35
CA LEU A 248 -7.74 10.85 13.05
C LEU A 248 -9.27 10.69 13.02
N SER A 249 -9.85 10.05 14.05
CA SER A 249 -11.28 9.82 14.12
C SER A 249 -12.07 11.12 14.17
N ASN A 250 -11.61 12.11 14.94
CA ASN A 250 -12.21 13.42 14.99
C ASN A 250 -12.10 14.14 13.64
N MET A 251 -10.93 14.10 13.01
CA MET A 251 -10.70 14.71 11.69
C MET A 251 -11.61 14.11 10.62
N ILE A 252 -11.77 12.78 10.59
CA ILE A 252 -12.69 12.10 9.64
C ILE A 252 -14.15 12.44 9.98
N LYS A 253 -14.52 12.47 11.27
CA LYS A 253 -15.86 12.90 11.71
C LYS A 253 -16.21 14.28 11.18
N ASP A 254 -15.27 15.24 11.28
CA ASP A 254 -15.44 16.60 10.79
C ASP A 254 -15.55 16.66 9.25
N VAL A 255 -14.67 15.93 8.53
CA VAL A 255 -14.71 15.83 7.06
C VAL A 255 -16.02 15.24 6.55
N VAL A 256 -16.54 14.20 7.21
CA VAL A 256 -17.83 13.59 6.87
C VAL A 256 -19.01 14.51 7.23
N GLY A 257 -18.82 15.42 8.19
CA GLY A 257 -19.89 16.25 8.76
C GLY A 257 -20.87 15.43 9.60
N TYR A 258 -20.34 14.48 10.39
CA TYR A 258 -21.13 13.72 11.36
C TYR A 258 -21.17 14.44 12.71
N GLU A 259 -22.35 14.72 13.24
CA GLU A 259 -22.53 15.52 14.45
C GLU A 259 -22.60 14.66 15.75
N GLY A 260 -22.87 13.36 15.65
CA GLY A 260 -22.97 12.45 16.79
C GLY A 260 -21.65 12.27 17.55
N SER A 261 -21.67 11.50 18.62
CA SER A 261 -20.50 11.25 19.49
C SER A 261 -19.68 10.04 19.06
N ILE A 262 -18.39 10.01 19.44
CA ILE A 262 -17.52 8.84 19.31
C ILE A 262 -17.45 8.13 20.65
N ILE A 263 -17.80 6.83 20.67
CA ILE A 263 -17.69 5.96 21.85
C ILE A 263 -16.50 5.01 21.63
N TRP A 264 -15.63 4.89 22.62
CA TRP A 264 -14.47 4.00 22.56
C TRP A 264 -14.75 2.67 23.27
N ASP A 265 -14.65 1.55 22.53
CA ASP A 265 -14.75 0.21 23.10
C ASP A 265 -13.36 -0.26 23.59
N ILE A 266 -13.05 0.05 24.82
CA ILE A 266 -11.75 -0.30 25.47
C ILE A 266 -11.54 -1.80 25.67
N ASN A 267 -12.57 -2.65 25.46
CA ASN A 267 -12.43 -4.10 25.49
C ASN A 267 -11.82 -4.65 24.20
N LYS A 268 -11.71 -3.83 23.15
CA LYS A 268 -11.02 -4.18 21.92
C LYS A 268 -9.55 -3.74 21.98
N PRO A 269 -8.64 -4.51 21.36
CA PRO A 269 -7.21 -4.21 21.44
C PRO A 269 -6.85 -2.90 20.73
N ASN A 270 -5.93 -2.14 21.33
CA ASN A 270 -5.37 -0.90 20.75
C ASN A 270 -4.41 -1.12 19.58
N GLY A 271 -3.78 -2.28 19.47
CA GLY A 271 -2.65 -2.50 18.58
C GLY A 271 -1.33 -1.92 19.09
N THR A 272 -0.33 -1.82 18.23
CA THR A 272 1.02 -1.28 18.57
C THR A 272 0.93 0.21 18.90
N PRO A 273 1.57 0.71 20.00
CA PRO A 273 1.43 2.11 20.42
C PRO A 273 1.87 3.14 19.39
N LEU A 274 3.06 2.96 18.78
CA LEU A 274 3.60 3.87 17.76
C LEU A 274 4.14 3.07 16.56
N ARG A 275 3.85 3.56 15.36
CA ARG A 275 4.42 3.00 14.14
C ARG A 275 4.64 4.11 13.12
N LYS A 276 5.91 4.53 13.00
CA LYS A 276 6.38 5.59 12.11
C LYS A 276 7.66 5.13 11.41
N LEU A 277 7.77 5.38 10.11
CA LEU A 277 8.96 5.05 9.34
C LEU A 277 10.01 6.15 9.43
N ASP A 278 11.27 5.76 9.39
CA ASP A 278 12.37 6.68 9.11
C ASP A 278 12.46 6.86 7.60
N THR A 279 12.30 8.09 7.13
CA THR A 279 12.33 8.46 5.70
C THR A 279 13.59 9.19 5.30
N SER A 280 14.58 9.29 6.19
CA SER A 280 15.80 10.10 6.00
C SER A 280 16.49 9.81 4.67
N ARG A 281 16.56 8.54 4.25
CA ARG A 281 17.18 8.16 2.96
C ARG A 281 16.43 8.75 1.75
N LEU A 282 15.11 8.75 1.79
CA LEU A 282 14.30 9.33 0.72
C LEU A 282 14.34 10.86 0.74
N ASP A 283 14.36 11.45 1.94
CA ASP A 283 14.50 12.90 2.14
C ASP A 283 15.85 13.41 1.60
N GLU A 284 16.95 12.68 1.86
CA GLU A 284 18.30 12.97 1.33
C GLU A 284 18.36 12.89 -0.20
N MET A 285 17.54 12.06 -0.82
CA MET A 285 17.38 12.03 -2.28
C MET A 285 16.58 13.20 -2.83
N GLY A 286 15.95 14.03 -1.97
CA GLY A 286 15.21 15.23 -2.35
C GLY A 286 13.71 15.02 -2.60
N TRP A 287 13.13 13.86 -2.24
CA TRP A 287 11.70 13.65 -2.32
C TRP A 287 11.02 13.78 -0.95
N LYS A 288 9.87 14.45 -0.91
CA LYS A 288 9.00 14.57 0.27
C LYS A 288 7.54 14.51 -0.14
N SER A 289 6.69 13.98 0.76
CA SER A 289 5.25 14.04 0.60
C SER A 289 4.74 15.48 0.59
N SER A 290 3.71 15.75 -0.18
CA SER A 290 3.16 17.10 -0.38
C SER A 290 1.71 17.24 0.09
N ILE A 291 0.96 16.14 0.20
CA ILE A 291 -0.46 16.14 0.55
C ILE A 291 -0.58 16.03 2.07
N ASN A 292 -1.15 17.06 2.70
CA ASN A 292 -1.43 16.98 4.14
C ASN A 292 -2.62 16.05 4.42
N LEU A 293 -2.68 15.51 5.65
CA LEU A 293 -3.66 14.48 5.99
C LEU A 293 -5.10 14.98 5.82
N ARG A 294 -5.42 16.22 6.20
CA ARG A 294 -6.78 16.74 6.11
C ARG A 294 -7.28 16.84 4.68
N ASP A 295 -6.47 17.44 3.80
CA ASP A 295 -6.82 17.60 2.38
C ASP A 295 -6.98 16.23 1.71
N GLY A 296 -6.07 15.28 2.01
CA GLY A 296 -6.18 13.92 1.50
C GLY A 296 -7.41 13.16 2.01
N LEU A 297 -7.85 13.41 3.25
CA LEU A 297 -9.09 12.84 3.79
C LEU A 297 -10.33 13.42 3.11
N GLU A 298 -10.35 14.72 2.83
CA GLU A 298 -11.43 15.39 2.09
C GLU A 298 -11.53 14.83 0.66
N GLU A 299 -10.39 14.70 -0.04
CA GLU A 299 -10.36 14.08 -1.37
C GLU A 299 -10.86 12.62 -1.34
N THR A 300 -10.39 11.83 -0.37
CA THR A 300 -10.79 10.43 -0.21
C THR A 300 -12.29 10.29 0.06
N TYR A 301 -12.85 11.15 0.92
CA TYR A 301 -14.26 11.15 1.24
C TYR A 301 -15.12 11.57 0.03
N ASN A 302 -14.73 12.64 -0.67
CA ASN A 302 -15.44 13.09 -1.87
C ASN A 302 -15.47 11.98 -2.93
N TRP A 303 -14.31 11.34 -3.19
CA TRP A 303 -14.24 10.20 -4.09
C TRP A 303 -15.16 9.05 -3.64
N TYR A 304 -15.18 8.73 -2.33
CA TYR A 304 -16.05 7.69 -1.79
C TYR A 304 -17.54 7.99 -2.04
N ILE A 305 -17.99 9.23 -1.82
CA ILE A 305 -19.39 9.62 -2.05
C ILE A 305 -19.76 9.49 -3.52
N GLU A 306 -18.90 9.97 -4.42
CA GLU A 306 -19.13 9.89 -5.88
C GLU A 306 -19.15 8.47 -6.42
N ASN A 307 -18.40 7.55 -5.78
CA ASN A 307 -18.22 6.18 -6.24
C ASN A 307 -18.85 5.13 -5.32
N LYS A 308 -19.70 5.54 -4.39
CA LYS A 308 -20.25 4.69 -3.31
C LYS A 308 -20.88 3.39 -3.82
N ASP A 309 -21.53 3.40 -4.99
CA ASP A 309 -22.20 2.22 -5.54
C ASP A 309 -21.25 1.27 -6.29
N ASN A 310 -20.08 1.75 -6.69
CA ASN A 310 -19.11 1.03 -7.51
C ASN A 310 -17.77 0.75 -6.79
N CYS A 311 -17.55 1.28 -5.59
CA CYS A 311 -16.35 1.03 -4.85
C CYS A 311 -16.32 -0.41 -4.31
N ARG A 312 -15.11 -0.93 -4.04
CA ARG A 312 -14.95 -2.26 -3.42
C ARG A 312 -15.53 -2.23 -2.01
N ARG A 313 -16.51 -3.10 -1.76
CA ARG A 313 -17.17 -3.30 -0.47
C ARG A 313 -17.16 -4.76 -0.07
#